data_c3b3fdccb9a086c22b861f7c505f009b
#
_entry.id   c3b3fdccb9a086c22b861f7c505f009b
#
_cell.length_a   1.000
_cell.length_b   1.000
_cell.length_c   1.000
_cell.angle_alpha   90.00
_cell.angle_beta   90.00
_cell.angle_gamma   90.00
#
_symmetry.space_group_name_H-M   'P 1'
#
loop_
_entity.id
_entity.type
_entity.pdbx_description
1 polymer ?
#
loop_
_entity_poly.entity_id
_entity_poly.type
_entity_poly.pdbx_seq_one_letter_code
_entity_poly.pdbx_strand_id
1 'polypeptide(L)'
;ISQIPVLDKEDLVGVLDEEDLLFTVSNNESAFSRPVSEYMVKDLDILPIDAPESSLLDILSQGKVAIIFEEEVFIGFITKVDLINHYRNKLNKK
;
A
#
# COMPACT_ATOMS: atom_id res chain seq x y z
N ILE A 1 11.20 0.30 -0.14
CA ILE A 1 10.23 0.50 0.95
C ILE A 1 9.09 -0.47 0.75
N SER A 2 8.82 -1.26 1.76
CA SER A 2 7.81 -2.29 1.69
C SER A 2 6.55 -1.89 2.43
N GLN A 3 5.42 -2.20 1.80
CA GLN A 3 4.10 -2.07 2.39
C GLN A 3 3.58 -3.49 2.63
N ILE A 4 3.11 -3.74 3.83
CA ILE A 4 2.64 -5.07 4.22
C ILE A 4 1.14 -5.02 4.47
N PRO A 5 0.33 -5.78 3.71
CA PRO A 5 -1.10 -5.80 3.98
C PRO A 5 -1.40 -6.58 5.26
N VAL A 6 -2.34 -6.07 6.04
CA VAL A 6 -2.81 -6.75 7.24
C VAL A 6 -4.22 -7.26 6.97
N LEU A 7 -4.38 -8.57 7.06
CA LEU A 7 -5.66 -9.22 6.78
C LEU A 7 -6.26 -9.79 8.05
N ASP A 8 -7.57 -9.67 8.17
CA ASP A 8 -8.35 -10.39 9.16
C ASP A 8 -9.18 -11.39 8.39
N LYS A 9 -8.78 -12.65 8.44
CA LYS A 9 -9.31 -13.71 7.57
C LYS A 9 -8.97 -13.35 6.12
N GLU A 10 -9.93 -12.99 5.29
CA GLU A 10 -9.69 -12.61 3.90
C GLU A 10 -9.88 -11.10 3.66
N ASP A 11 -10.21 -10.36 4.72
CA ASP A 11 -10.49 -8.94 4.60
C ASP A 11 -9.24 -8.10 4.89
N LEU A 12 -8.97 -7.14 4.03
CA LEU A 12 -7.90 -6.17 4.25
C LEU A 12 -8.36 -5.17 5.30
N VAL A 13 -7.68 -5.13 6.45
CA VAL A 13 -8.05 -4.23 7.54
C VAL A 13 -7.06 -3.08 7.74
N GLY A 14 -5.87 -3.17 7.17
CA GLY A 14 -4.89 -2.11 7.29
C GLY A 14 -3.64 -2.42 6.50
N VAL A 15 -2.68 -1.49 6.56
CA VAL A 15 -1.39 -1.61 5.89
C VAL A 15 -0.30 -1.21 6.88
N LEU A 16 0.76 -2.01 6.95
CA LEU A 16 1.96 -1.66 7.71
C LEU A 16 3.00 -1.07 6.78
N ASP A 17 3.56 0.07 7.19
CA ASP A 17 4.73 0.62 6.55
C ASP A 17 5.96 0.10 7.29
N GLU A 18 6.83 -0.59 6.57
CA GLU A 18 8.01 -1.22 7.17
C GLU A 18 8.93 -0.20 7.84
N GLU A 19 9.14 0.95 7.23
CA GLU A 19 10.00 1.99 7.80
C GLU A 19 9.44 2.52 9.12
N ASP A 20 8.14 2.81 9.15
CA ASP A 20 7.48 3.30 10.36
C ASP A 20 7.55 2.26 11.47
N LEU A 21 7.36 0.99 11.12
CA LEU A 21 7.43 -0.09 12.08
C LEU A 21 8.84 -0.22 12.67
N LEU A 22 9.86 -0.19 11.83
CA LEU A 22 11.25 -0.28 12.28
C LEU A 22 11.63 0.89 13.18
N PHE A 23 11.19 2.09 12.83
CA PHE A 23 11.42 3.27 13.64
C PHE A 23 10.77 3.14 15.03
N THR A 24 9.53 2.70 15.06
CA THR A 24 8.78 2.53 16.32
C THR A 24 9.45 1.50 17.22
N VAL A 25 9.85 0.37 16.65
CA VAL A 25 10.48 -0.73 17.38
C VAL A 25 11.86 -0.34 17.91
N SER A 26 12.67 0.38 17.12
CA SER A 26 13.99 0.80 17.57
C SER A 26 13.93 1.79 18.74
N ASN A 27 12.82 2.52 18.89
CA ASN A 27 12.64 3.45 20.01
C ASN A 27 11.93 2.83 21.21
N ASN A 28 11.29 1.67 21.02
CA ASN A 28 10.53 1.03 22.08
C ASN A 28 10.44 -0.48 21.83
N GLU A 29 11.29 -1.23 22.50
CA GLU A 29 11.36 -2.69 22.34
C GLU A 29 10.05 -3.39 22.70
N SER A 30 9.25 -2.81 23.58
CA SER A 30 7.97 -3.43 23.97
C SER A 30 6.97 -3.47 22.82
N ALA A 31 7.21 -2.72 21.75
CA ALA A 31 6.36 -2.72 20.57
C ALA A 31 6.32 -4.09 19.89
N PHE A 32 7.35 -4.92 20.03
CA PHE A 32 7.37 -6.26 19.45
C PHE A 32 6.28 -7.17 20.00
N SER A 33 5.83 -6.94 21.22
CA SER A 33 4.80 -7.78 21.84
C SER A 33 3.39 -7.23 21.64
N ARG A 34 3.23 -6.10 20.93
CA ARG A 34 1.92 -5.51 20.70
C ARG A 34 1.31 -5.98 19.38
N PRO A 35 -0.03 -6.04 19.30
CA PRO A 35 -0.67 -6.44 18.05
C PRO A 35 -0.39 -5.45 16.93
N VAL A 36 -0.29 -5.96 15.70
CA VAL A 36 -0.05 -5.11 14.52
C VAL A 36 -1.15 -4.07 14.31
N SER A 37 -2.36 -4.34 14.80
CA SER A 37 -3.47 -3.39 14.68
C SER A 37 -3.20 -2.04 15.34
N GLU A 38 -2.26 -1.98 16.27
CA GLU A 38 -1.87 -0.71 16.91
C GLU A 38 -0.97 0.15 16.02
N TYR A 39 -0.34 -0.46 15.00
CA TYR A 39 0.66 0.22 14.17
C TYR A 39 0.24 0.35 12.71
N MET A 40 -0.80 -0.35 12.30
CA MET A 40 -1.24 -0.33 10.90
C MET A 40 -1.99 0.96 10.57
N VAL A 41 -1.87 1.38 9.31
CA VAL A 41 -2.65 2.48 8.75
C VAL A 41 -4.01 1.91 8.36
N LYS A 42 -5.08 2.53 8.84
CA LYS A 42 -6.46 2.10 8.59
C LYS A 42 -7.18 2.97 7.57
N ASP A 43 -6.68 4.19 7.34
CA ASP A 43 -7.25 5.10 6.35
C ASP A 43 -6.62 4.76 4.99
N LEU A 44 -7.31 3.94 4.23
CA LEU A 44 -6.78 3.32 3.03
C LEU A 44 -7.34 4.00 1.77
N ASP A 45 -6.46 4.26 0.79
CA ASP A 45 -6.84 4.77 -0.52
C ASP A 45 -7.12 3.61 -1.46
N ILE A 46 -8.38 3.22 -1.54
CA ILE A 46 -8.83 2.05 -2.28
C ILE A 46 -9.39 2.44 -3.64
N LEU A 47 -8.96 1.73 -4.68
CA LEU A 47 -9.49 1.89 -6.03
C LEU A 47 -9.96 0.55 -6.57
N PRO A 48 -11.08 0.54 -7.33
CA PRO A 48 -11.44 -0.65 -8.08
C PRO A 48 -10.46 -0.88 -9.24
N ILE A 49 -10.34 -2.13 -9.68
CA ILE A 49 -9.39 -2.50 -10.72
C ILE A 49 -9.65 -1.77 -12.04
N ASP A 50 -10.87 -1.34 -12.29
CA ASP A 50 -11.26 -0.62 -13.50
C ASP A 50 -11.31 0.89 -13.32
N ALA A 51 -10.76 1.42 -12.23
CA ALA A 51 -10.70 2.87 -12.02
C ALA A 51 -9.84 3.53 -13.10
N PRO A 52 -10.18 4.77 -13.49
CA PRO A 52 -9.37 5.48 -14.48
C PRO A 52 -7.97 5.81 -13.92
N GLU A 53 -7.00 5.88 -14.82
CA GLU A 53 -5.61 6.18 -14.44
C GLU A 53 -5.49 7.50 -13.68
N SER A 54 -6.35 8.48 -13.98
CA SER A 54 -6.34 9.77 -13.29
C SER A 54 -6.56 9.62 -11.77
N SER A 55 -7.41 8.68 -11.36
CA SER A 55 -7.64 8.41 -9.94
C SER A 55 -6.39 7.84 -9.28
N LEU A 56 -5.68 6.95 -9.98
CA LEU A 56 -4.43 6.39 -9.51
C LEU A 56 -3.37 7.48 -9.36
N LEU A 57 -3.25 8.36 -10.36
CA LEU A 57 -2.28 9.45 -10.34
C LEU A 57 -2.51 10.40 -9.17
N ASP A 58 -3.77 10.68 -8.84
CA ASP A 58 -4.11 11.53 -7.70
C ASP A 58 -3.58 10.95 -6.39
N ILE A 59 -3.74 9.65 -6.19
CA ILE A 59 -3.27 8.99 -4.97
C ILE A 59 -1.74 8.98 -4.92
N LEU A 60 -1.10 8.58 -6.00
CA LEU A 60 0.36 8.45 -6.04
C LEU A 60 1.06 9.80 -5.94
N SER A 61 0.46 10.87 -6.48
CA SER A 61 1.05 12.22 -6.40
C SER A 61 1.09 12.76 -4.98
N GLN A 62 0.26 12.22 -4.09
CA GLN A 62 0.26 12.58 -2.68
C GLN A 62 1.26 11.77 -1.86
N GLY A 63 2.07 10.94 -2.52
CA GLY A 63 3.04 10.08 -1.84
C GLY A 63 2.42 8.86 -1.18
N LYS A 64 1.19 8.53 -1.56
CA LYS A 64 0.47 7.39 -0.99
C LYS A 64 0.54 6.17 -1.89
N VAL A 65 0.09 5.04 -1.37
CA VAL A 65 0.00 3.78 -2.10
C VAL A 65 -1.47 3.54 -2.45
N ALA A 66 -1.73 3.11 -3.68
CA ALA A 66 -3.08 2.77 -4.10
C ALA A 66 -3.35 1.30 -3.82
N ILE A 67 -4.48 1.01 -3.22
CA ILE A 67 -4.89 -0.34 -2.86
C ILE A 67 -5.96 -0.76 -3.85
N ILE A 68 -5.72 -1.84 -4.57
CA ILE A 68 -6.57 -2.25 -5.69
C ILE A 68 -7.46 -3.41 -5.27
N PHE A 69 -8.74 -3.25 -5.54
CA PHE A 69 -9.75 -4.29 -5.32
C PHE A 69 -10.44 -4.62 -6.63
N GLU A 70 -10.76 -5.89 -6.80
CA GLU A 70 -11.69 -6.35 -7.85
C GLU A 70 -12.92 -6.88 -7.16
N GLU A 71 -14.05 -6.20 -7.36
CA GLU A 71 -15.28 -6.45 -6.61
C GLU A 71 -15.00 -6.25 -5.12
N GLU A 72 -15.04 -7.26 -4.30
CA GLU A 72 -14.77 -7.13 -2.88
C GLU A 72 -13.46 -7.81 -2.47
N VAL A 73 -12.64 -8.18 -3.48
CA VAL A 73 -11.42 -8.94 -3.24
C VAL A 73 -10.20 -8.04 -3.39
N PHE A 74 -9.33 -8.04 -2.38
CA PHE A 74 -8.05 -7.34 -2.44
C PHE A 74 -7.14 -8.02 -3.46
N ILE A 75 -6.65 -7.22 -4.44
CA ILE A 75 -5.76 -7.72 -5.50
C ILE A 75 -4.30 -7.39 -5.21
N GLY A 76 -4.01 -6.18 -4.78
CA GLY A 76 -2.64 -5.78 -4.53
C GLY A 76 -2.47 -4.27 -4.39
N PHE A 77 -1.23 -3.85 -4.33
CA PHE A 77 -0.85 -2.43 -4.21
C PHE A 77 -0.23 -1.94 -5.51
N ILE A 78 -0.43 -0.64 -5.78
CA ILE A 78 0.33 0.05 -6.81
C ILE A 78 1.05 1.21 -6.14
N THR A 79 2.35 1.29 -6.38
CA THR A 79 3.20 2.35 -5.83
C THR A 79 3.67 3.28 -6.95
N LYS A 80 4.27 4.39 -6.56
CA LYS A 80 4.87 5.34 -7.51
C LYS A 80 5.94 4.66 -8.37
N VAL A 81 6.71 3.76 -7.78
CA VAL A 81 7.76 3.02 -8.51
C VAL A 81 7.15 2.13 -9.58
N ASP A 82 6.04 1.45 -9.27
CA ASP A 82 5.35 0.62 -10.24
C ASP A 82 4.91 1.42 -11.47
N LEU A 83 4.36 2.61 -11.23
CA LEU A 83 3.91 3.48 -12.32
C LEU A 83 5.08 3.97 -13.18
N ILE A 84 6.18 4.37 -12.53
CA ILE A 84 7.39 4.80 -13.23
C ILE A 84 7.92 3.67 -14.11
N ASN A 85 7.98 2.46 -13.58
CA ASN A 85 8.44 1.29 -14.34
C ASN A 85 7.53 1.00 -15.54
N HIS A 86 6.23 1.16 -15.36
CA HIS A 86 5.27 0.96 -16.45
C HIS A 86 5.55 1.92 -17.62
N TYR A 87 5.72 3.20 -17.32
CA TYR A 87 6.00 4.20 -18.36
C TYR A 87 7.38 4.00 -18.99
N ARG A 88 8.37 3.62 -18.20
CA ARG A 88 9.70 3.31 -18.71
C ARG A 88 9.65 2.16 -19.72
N ASN A 89 8.91 1.11 -19.40
CA ASN A 89 8.74 -0.04 -20.29
C ASN A 89 8.04 0.35 -21.60
N LYS A 90 7.05 1.24 -21.53
CA LYS A 90 6.37 1.75 -22.73
C LYS A 90 7.34 2.50 -23.64
N LEU A 91 8.20 3.32 -23.07
CA LEU A 91 9.18 4.09 -23.84
C LEU A 91 10.22 3.20 -24.50
N ASN A 92 10.53 2.05 -23.90
CA ASN A 92 11.52 1.12 -24.42
C ASN A 92 10.97 0.14 -25.46
N LYS A 93 9.67 0.08 -25.61
CA LYS A 93 9.00 -0.80 -26.57
C LYS A 93 8.74 -0.06 -27.88
N LYS A 94 9.78 0.18 -28.62
CA LYS A 94 9.63 0.78 -29.94
C LYS A 94 9.79 -0.24 -31.05
#